data_0adc5a290219146b33fc0cbd0dde4708
#
_entry.id   0adc5a290219146b33fc0cbd0dde4708
#
_cell.length_a   1.000
_cell.length_b   1.000
_cell.length_c   1.000
_cell.angle_alpha   90.00
_cell.angle_beta   90.00
_cell.angle_gamma   90.00
#
_symmetry.space_group_name_H-M   'P 1'
#
loop_
_entity.id
_entity.type
_entity.pdbx_description
1 polymer ?
#
loop_
_entity_poly.entity_id
_entity_poly.type
_entity_poly.pdbx_seq_one_letter_code
_entity_poly.pdbx_strand_id
1 'polypeptide(L)'
;MNNIILTGRLTKDVEMRYIPVTGTPVATFTLAVQRDYLKKDGTRDVDFIPVETIGKTAEFCKNYLSKGRLVAVQGSIRVDRYQDKNTQEFRIFTKVSARSVQALDKKPSTNNTSNTSNNNKSAKEKEIDEKLLEIADSDIPF
;
A
#
# COMPACT_ATOMS: atom_id res chain seq x y z
N MET A 1 -22.60 -0.13 10.71
CA MET A 1 -21.90 -0.24 9.41
C MET A 1 -20.40 -0.01 9.64
N ASN A 2 -19.53 -0.92 9.24
CA ASN A 2 -18.08 -0.83 9.44
C ASN A 2 -17.39 -0.95 8.07
N ASN A 3 -17.11 0.18 7.45
CA ASN A 3 -16.49 0.25 6.14
C ASN A 3 -15.49 1.40 6.11
N ILE A 4 -14.29 1.11 5.65
CA ILE A 4 -13.21 2.08 5.49
C ILE A 4 -12.60 1.96 4.11
N ILE A 5 -12.26 3.08 3.52
CA ILE A 5 -11.51 3.17 2.27
C ILE A 5 -10.30 4.06 2.52
N LEU A 6 -9.12 3.55 2.21
CA LEU A 6 -7.85 4.24 2.40
C LEU A 6 -7.06 4.22 1.10
N THR A 7 -6.40 5.31 0.80
CA THR A 7 -5.39 5.40 -0.25
C THR A 7 -4.07 5.80 0.38
N GLY A 8 -3.02 5.05 0.07
CA GLY A 8 -1.70 5.31 0.64
C GLY A 8 -0.62 4.45 0.01
N ARG A 9 0.61 4.61 0.49
CA ARG A 9 1.77 3.85 0.03
C ARG A 9 2.23 2.85 1.08
N LEU A 10 2.69 1.69 0.63
CA LEU A 10 3.30 0.71 1.52
C LEU A 10 4.61 1.26 2.07
N THR A 11 4.79 1.17 3.39
CA THR A 11 6.02 1.59 4.07
C THR A 11 7.11 0.53 4.06
N LYS A 12 6.71 -0.73 3.88
CA LYS A 12 7.57 -1.93 3.81
C LYS A 12 7.01 -2.91 2.79
N ASP A 13 7.80 -3.91 2.45
CA ASP A 13 7.31 -5.05 1.70
C ASP A 13 6.26 -5.82 2.48
N VAL A 14 5.38 -6.51 1.77
CA VAL A 14 4.30 -7.30 2.36
C VAL A 14 4.88 -8.50 3.11
N GLU A 15 4.50 -8.65 4.36
CA GLU A 15 4.82 -9.83 5.17
C GLU A 15 3.73 -10.88 5.01
N MET A 16 4.12 -12.12 4.75
CA MET A 16 3.21 -13.24 4.54
C MET A 16 3.37 -14.26 5.66
N ARG A 17 2.25 -14.72 6.19
CA ARG A 17 2.18 -15.86 7.09
C ARG A 17 1.00 -16.77 6.69
N TYR A 18 1.03 -17.99 7.17
CA TYR A 18 -0.03 -18.97 6.92
C TYR A 18 -0.65 -19.39 8.24
N ILE A 19 -1.97 -19.53 8.27
CA ILE A 19 -2.68 -20.06 9.44
C ILE A 19 -2.39 -21.56 9.53
N PRO A 20 -1.82 -22.06 10.66
CA PRO A 20 -1.33 -23.44 10.73
C PRO A 20 -2.38 -24.52 10.47
N VAL A 21 -3.63 -24.29 10.90
CA VAL A 21 -4.71 -25.30 10.82
C VAL A 21 -5.30 -25.38 9.41
N THR A 22 -5.49 -24.23 8.75
CA THR A 22 -6.21 -24.14 7.46
C THR A 22 -5.28 -23.92 6.28
N GLY A 23 -4.02 -23.54 6.52
CA GLY A 23 -3.07 -23.13 5.48
C GLY A 23 -3.44 -21.83 4.75
N THR A 24 -4.39 -21.08 5.29
CA THR A 24 -4.86 -19.84 4.67
C THR A 24 -3.78 -18.75 4.73
N PRO A 25 -3.42 -18.12 3.60
CA PRO A 25 -2.44 -17.05 3.59
C PRO A 25 -2.99 -15.79 4.23
N VAL A 26 -2.15 -15.13 5.03
CA VAL A 26 -2.42 -13.84 5.67
C VAL A 26 -1.28 -12.89 5.31
N ALA A 27 -1.60 -11.78 4.69
CA ALA A 27 -0.64 -10.73 4.37
C ALA A 27 -0.84 -9.53 5.29
N THR A 28 0.24 -8.98 5.78
CA THR A 28 0.26 -7.77 6.60
C THR A 28 1.21 -6.75 6.02
N PHE A 29 0.80 -5.50 6.04
CA PHE A 29 1.61 -4.36 5.63
C PHE A 29 1.11 -3.09 6.32
N THR A 30 1.92 -2.05 6.28
CA THR A 30 1.56 -0.75 6.84
C THR A 30 1.43 0.27 5.72
N LEU A 31 0.31 0.99 5.70
CA LEU A 31 0.07 2.10 4.79
C LEU A 31 0.47 3.43 5.42
N ALA A 32 1.18 4.25 4.66
CA ALA A 32 1.34 5.67 4.90
C ALA A 32 0.17 6.41 4.24
N VAL A 33 -0.75 6.89 5.06
CA VAL A 33 -1.94 7.63 4.62
C VAL A 33 -1.80 9.09 5.01
N GLN A 34 -1.82 9.96 4.03
CA GLN A 34 -1.70 11.39 4.25
C GLN A 34 -3.04 11.97 4.69
N ARG A 35 -3.01 12.87 5.68
CA ARG A 35 -4.19 13.60 6.12
C ARG A 35 -4.59 14.66 5.10
N ASP A 36 -5.89 14.91 4.96
CA ASP A 36 -6.43 15.81 3.93
C ASP A 36 -6.11 17.29 4.19
N TYR A 37 -5.93 17.69 5.45
CA TYR A 37 -5.66 19.08 5.77
C TYR A 37 -4.18 19.46 5.65
N LEU A 38 -3.94 20.70 5.23
CA LEU A 38 -2.63 21.30 5.09
C LEU A 38 -2.29 22.09 6.36
N LYS A 39 -1.10 21.87 6.92
CA LYS A 39 -0.57 22.68 8.03
C LYS A 39 -0.15 24.07 7.55
N LYS A 40 0.04 25.00 8.49
CA LYS A 40 0.50 26.38 8.21
C LYS A 40 1.87 26.43 7.55
N ASP A 41 2.72 25.43 7.79
CA ASP A 41 4.05 25.30 7.18
C ASP A 41 4.05 24.67 5.77
N GLY A 42 2.87 24.34 5.23
CA GLY A 42 2.73 23.71 3.91
C GLY A 42 2.89 22.19 3.90
N THR A 43 3.08 21.55 5.04
CA THR A 43 3.20 20.10 5.16
C THR A 43 1.87 19.43 5.54
N ARG A 44 1.78 18.12 5.34
CA ARG A 44 0.66 17.29 5.79
C ARG A 44 1.17 16.18 6.69
N ASP A 45 0.39 15.88 7.71
CA ASP A 45 0.66 14.73 8.57
C ASP A 45 0.37 13.43 7.83
N VAL A 46 1.10 12.40 8.21
CA VAL A 46 0.96 11.04 7.69
C VAL A 46 0.63 10.11 8.83
N ASP A 47 -0.41 9.32 8.65
CA ASP A 47 -0.78 8.25 9.58
C ASP A 47 -0.29 6.90 9.05
N PHE A 48 0.32 6.10 9.92
CA PHE A 48 0.78 4.76 9.58
C PHE A 48 -0.26 3.75 10.07
N ILE A 49 -0.96 3.13 9.12
CA ILE A 49 -2.12 2.29 9.40
C ILE A 49 -1.80 0.84 9.08
N PRO A 50 -1.84 -0.07 10.08
CA PRO A 50 -1.67 -1.49 9.85
C PRO A 50 -2.83 -2.07 9.06
N VAL A 51 -2.51 -2.84 8.04
CA VAL A 51 -3.50 -3.53 7.19
C VAL A 51 -3.20 -5.02 7.19
N GLU A 52 -4.25 -5.81 7.34
CA GLU A 52 -4.22 -7.25 7.25
C GLU A 52 -5.23 -7.72 6.21
N THR A 53 -4.86 -8.68 5.39
CA THR A 53 -5.75 -9.30 4.42
C THR A 53 -5.52 -10.80 4.37
N ILE A 54 -6.55 -11.56 3.99
CA ILE A 54 -6.59 -13.02 4.06
C ILE A 54 -6.96 -13.59 2.71
N GLY A 55 -6.48 -14.79 2.41
CA GLY A 55 -6.84 -15.58 1.26
C GLY A 55 -6.24 -15.06 -0.05
N LYS A 56 -7.03 -15.03 -1.10
CA LYS A 56 -6.57 -14.63 -2.45
C LYS A 56 -6.06 -13.18 -2.50
N THR A 57 -6.66 -12.30 -1.74
CA THR A 57 -6.19 -10.90 -1.63
C THR A 57 -4.81 -10.84 -0.98
N ALA A 58 -4.53 -11.71 0.00
CA ALA A 58 -3.20 -11.82 0.60
C ALA A 58 -2.15 -12.27 -0.42
N GLU A 59 -2.45 -13.28 -1.22
CA GLU A 59 -1.57 -13.76 -2.29
C GLU A 59 -1.32 -12.67 -3.34
N PHE A 60 -2.35 -11.95 -3.76
CA PHE A 60 -2.22 -10.79 -4.64
C PHE A 60 -1.27 -9.75 -4.07
N CYS A 61 -1.44 -9.38 -2.80
CA CYS A 61 -0.58 -8.40 -2.14
C CYS A 61 0.88 -8.85 -2.13
N LYS A 62 1.14 -10.11 -1.79
CA LYS A 62 2.49 -10.66 -1.77
C LYS A 62 3.15 -10.66 -3.15
N ASN A 63 2.40 -11.04 -4.19
CA ASN A 63 2.94 -11.20 -5.54
C ASN A 63 3.13 -9.87 -6.28
N TYR A 64 2.28 -8.88 -6.04
CA TYR A 64 2.22 -7.66 -6.84
C TYR A 64 2.57 -6.37 -6.10
N LEU A 65 2.58 -6.37 -4.78
CA LEU A 65 2.85 -5.18 -3.98
C LEU A 65 4.25 -5.23 -3.37
N SER A 66 4.90 -4.08 -3.34
CA SER A 66 6.21 -3.88 -2.71
C SER A 66 6.24 -2.53 -1.99
N LYS A 67 7.29 -2.28 -1.22
CA LYS A 67 7.53 -1.00 -0.56
C LYS A 67 7.38 0.16 -1.54
N GLY A 68 6.64 1.18 -1.15
CA GLY A 68 6.42 2.40 -1.92
C GLY A 68 5.27 2.36 -2.92
N ARG A 69 4.63 1.18 -3.15
CA ARG A 69 3.48 1.08 -4.05
C ARG A 69 2.29 1.88 -3.53
N LEU A 70 1.64 2.62 -4.42
CA LEU A 70 0.39 3.31 -4.15
C LEU A 70 -0.78 2.34 -4.33
N VAL A 71 -1.61 2.22 -3.29
CA VAL A 71 -2.75 1.30 -3.29
C VAL A 71 -3.99 1.96 -2.72
N ALA A 72 -5.15 1.49 -3.17
CA ALA A 72 -6.43 1.70 -2.52
C ALA A 72 -6.82 0.43 -1.76
N VAL A 73 -7.21 0.59 -0.52
CA VAL A 73 -7.65 -0.49 0.37
C VAL A 73 -9.08 -0.24 0.80
N GLN A 74 -9.93 -1.23 0.65
CA GLN A 74 -11.28 -1.23 1.18
C GLN A 74 -11.46 -2.37 2.18
N GLY A 75 -12.01 -2.09 3.33
CA GLY A 75 -12.21 -3.08 4.38
C GLY A 75 -12.99 -2.56 5.56
N SER A 76 -12.70 -3.09 6.72
CA SER A 76 -13.29 -2.71 8.00
C SER A 76 -12.22 -2.49 9.06
N ILE A 77 -12.50 -1.62 10.02
CA ILE A 77 -11.63 -1.44 11.18
C ILE A 77 -11.85 -2.60 12.15
N ARG A 78 -10.77 -3.15 12.66
CA ARG A 78 -10.77 -4.12 13.76
C ARG A 78 -9.94 -3.61 14.91
N VAL A 79 -10.45 -3.84 16.11
CA VAL A 79 -9.79 -3.50 17.37
C VAL A 79 -9.59 -4.79 18.15
N ASP A 80 -8.35 -5.24 18.21
CA ASP A 80 -7.99 -6.44 18.96
C ASP A 80 -7.46 -6.05 20.33
N ARG A 81 -7.95 -6.71 21.37
CA ARG A 81 -7.42 -6.59 22.73
C ARG A 81 -6.54 -7.78 23.03
N TYR A 82 -5.36 -7.53 23.55
CA TYR A 82 -4.45 -8.57 23.98
C TYR A 82 -3.80 -8.19 25.31
N GLN A 83 -3.41 -9.21 26.05
CA GLN A 83 -2.67 -9.03 27.30
C GLN A 83 -1.19 -9.14 27.01
N ASP A 84 -0.43 -8.12 27.39
CA ASP A 84 1.03 -8.15 27.29
C ASP A 84 1.58 -9.20 28.28
N LYS A 85 2.37 -10.15 27.77
CA LYS A 85 2.94 -11.25 28.57
C LYS A 85 3.95 -10.76 29.62
N ASN A 86 4.57 -9.60 29.40
CA ASN A 86 5.61 -9.07 30.28
C ASN A 86 5.04 -8.19 31.38
N THR A 87 4.02 -7.37 31.10
CA THR A 87 3.44 -6.40 32.03
C THR A 87 2.06 -6.82 32.54
N GLN A 88 1.44 -7.85 31.96
CA GLN A 88 0.05 -8.28 32.19
C GLN A 88 -1.00 -7.18 32.00
N GLU A 89 -0.62 -6.07 31.37
CA GLU A 89 -1.56 -5.01 31.00
C GLU A 89 -2.32 -5.34 29.72
N PHE A 90 -3.57 -4.94 29.66
CA PHE A 90 -4.37 -5.04 28.43
C PHE A 90 -3.96 -3.93 27.46
N ARG A 91 -3.61 -4.32 26.24
CA ARG A 91 -3.29 -3.42 25.14
C ARG A 91 -4.31 -3.55 24.02
N ILE A 92 -4.47 -2.49 23.28
CA ILE A 92 -5.36 -2.41 22.12
C ILE A 92 -4.50 -2.28 20.85
N PHE A 93 -4.79 -3.11 19.87
CA PHE A 93 -4.21 -3.03 18.56
C PHE A 93 -5.31 -2.79 17.52
N THR A 94 -5.25 -1.64 16.85
CA THR A 94 -6.20 -1.26 15.80
C THR A 94 -5.58 -1.52 14.44
N LYS A 95 -6.30 -2.26 13.60
CA LYS A 95 -5.89 -2.58 12.24
C LYS A 95 -7.06 -2.48 11.26
N VAL A 96 -6.76 -2.43 9.98
CA VAL A 96 -7.74 -2.54 8.90
C VAL A 96 -7.73 -3.97 8.38
N SER A 97 -8.87 -4.63 8.44
CA SER A 97 -9.09 -5.92 7.78
C SER A 97 -9.55 -5.65 6.35
N ALA A 98 -8.63 -5.78 5.40
CA ALA A 98 -8.89 -5.47 4.00
C ALA A 98 -9.62 -6.61 3.29
N ARG A 99 -10.69 -6.28 2.59
CA ARG A 99 -11.43 -7.17 1.70
C ARG A 99 -10.97 -7.04 0.25
N SER A 100 -10.57 -5.84 -0.14
CA SER A 100 -10.09 -5.52 -1.47
C SER A 100 -8.88 -4.60 -1.40
N VAL A 101 -7.89 -4.89 -2.23
CA VAL A 101 -6.69 -4.07 -2.40
C VAL A 101 -6.44 -3.89 -3.88
N GLN A 102 -6.28 -2.66 -4.31
CA GLN A 102 -6.05 -2.30 -5.70
C GLN A 102 -4.77 -1.48 -5.82
N ALA A 103 -3.86 -1.88 -6.70
CA ALA A 103 -2.70 -1.08 -7.05
C ALA A 103 -3.12 0.08 -7.96
N LEU A 104 -2.69 1.30 -7.62
CA LEU A 104 -3.05 2.52 -8.34
C LEU A 104 -1.92 3.05 -9.23
N ASP A 105 -0.71 2.53 -9.07
CA ASP A 105 0.46 2.89 -9.86
C ASP A 105 0.98 1.71 -10.69
N LYS A 106 1.86 2.00 -11.63
CA LYS A 106 2.56 0.97 -12.41
C LYS A 106 3.71 0.38 -11.58
N LYS A 107 3.92 -0.92 -11.68
CA LYS A 107 5.11 -1.57 -11.11
C LYS A 107 6.36 -0.94 -11.73
N PRO A 108 7.38 -0.54 -10.94
CA PRO A 108 8.67 -0.11 -11.51
C PRO A 108 9.21 -1.24 -12.40
N SER A 109 9.38 -0.95 -13.68
CA SER A 109 10.03 -1.89 -14.61
C SER A 109 11.50 -1.99 -14.25
N THR A 110 11.94 -3.13 -13.79
CA THR A 110 13.35 -3.51 -13.85
C THR A 110 13.69 -3.64 -15.32
N ASN A 111 14.47 -2.68 -15.84
CA ASN A 111 15.03 -2.75 -17.17
C ASN A 111 15.92 -3.99 -17.28
N ASN A 112 15.36 -5.09 -17.74
CA ASN A 112 16.14 -6.12 -18.40
C ASN A 112 16.27 -5.72 -19.87
N THR A 113 17.44 -5.21 -20.19
CA THR A 113 17.91 -4.96 -21.55
C THR A 113 17.89 -6.28 -22.32
N SER A 114 16.95 -6.46 -23.19
CA SER A 114 17.12 -7.31 -24.36
C SER A 114 16.38 -6.70 -25.54
N ASN A 115 17.18 -6.33 -26.51
CA ASN A 115 16.84 -5.81 -27.82
C ASN A 115 15.65 -6.51 -28.46
N THR A 116 14.74 -5.78 -29.07
CA THR A 116 14.57 -5.74 -30.54
C THR A 116 13.30 -4.99 -30.95
N SER A 117 13.51 -4.06 -31.88
CA SER A 117 12.63 -3.59 -32.97
C SER A 117 11.47 -2.65 -32.67
N ASN A 118 11.71 -1.44 -33.15
CA ASN A 118 10.80 -0.56 -33.89
C ASN A 118 9.36 -0.37 -33.41
N ASN A 119 9.10 0.80 -32.85
CA ASN A 119 8.10 1.67 -33.45
C ASN A 119 8.28 3.12 -32.97
N ASN A 120 8.40 4.01 -33.95
CA ASN A 120 8.41 5.46 -33.80
C ASN A 120 7.16 5.93 -33.03
N LYS A 121 7.32 6.11 -31.72
CA LYS A 121 6.48 7.07 -31.00
C LYS A 121 7.20 8.40 -31.02
N SER A 122 6.52 9.41 -31.52
CA SER A 122 7.06 10.74 -31.70
C SER A 122 7.63 11.29 -30.39
N ALA A 123 8.74 12.02 -30.47
CA ALA A 123 9.42 12.66 -29.34
C ALA A 123 8.47 13.49 -28.43
N LYS A 124 7.35 13.95 -28.96
CA LYS A 124 6.31 14.69 -28.23
C LYS A 124 5.52 13.86 -27.23
N GLU A 125 5.29 12.57 -27.49
CA GLU A 125 4.57 11.70 -26.52
C GLU A 125 5.45 11.31 -25.34
N LYS A 126 6.76 11.16 -25.55
CA LYS A 126 7.71 10.90 -24.46
C LYS A 126 7.87 12.09 -23.52
N GLU A 127 7.88 13.30 -24.06
CA GLU A 127 8.01 14.54 -23.28
C GLU A 127 6.74 14.82 -22.45
N ILE A 128 5.58 14.41 -22.91
CA ILE A 128 4.32 14.53 -22.17
C ILE A 128 4.23 13.49 -21.05
N ASP A 129 4.70 12.28 -21.28
CA ASP A 129 4.74 11.22 -20.25
C ASP A 129 5.76 11.55 -19.14
N GLU A 130 6.92 12.12 -19.47
CA GLU A 130 7.90 12.57 -18.47
C GLU A 130 7.39 13.76 -17.65
N LYS A 131 6.72 14.72 -18.26
CA LYS A 131 6.11 15.86 -17.56
C LYS A 131 4.95 15.44 -16.65
N LEU A 132 4.14 14.46 -17.06
CA LEU A 132 3.08 13.90 -16.24
C LEU A 132 3.63 13.10 -15.04
N LEU A 133 4.76 12.43 -15.21
CA LEU A 133 5.46 11.74 -14.12
C LEU A 133 6.11 12.72 -13.12
N GLU A 134 6.70 13.81 -13.59
CA GLU A 134 7.24 14.86 -12.71
C GLU A 134 6.14 15.57 -11.91
N ILE A 135 4.99 15.84 -12.52
CA ILE A 135 3.85 16.45 -11.84
C ILE A 135 3.25 15.49 -10.81
N ALA A 136 3.19 14.20 -11.12
CA ALA A 136 2.71 13.18 -10.19
C ALA A 136 3.65 13.01 -8.99
N ASP A 137 4.97 13.07 -9.19
CA ASP A 137 5.96 12.98 -8.11
C ASP A 137 6.02 14.26 -7.25
N SER A 138 5.73 15.44 -7.80
CA SER A 138 5.75 16.70 -7.06
C SER A 138 4.44 16.98 -6.31
N ASP A 139 3.31 16.43 -6.77
CA ASP A 139 2.00 16.63 -6.16
C ASP A 139 1.61 15.56 -5.12
N ILE A 140 2.40 14.50 -4.99
CA ILE A 140 2.21 13.46 -3.97
C ILE A 140 3.34 13.59 -2.94
N PRO A 141 3.13 14.27 -1.80
CA PRO A 141 4.15 14.43 -0.77
C PRO A 141 4.20 13.19 0.13
N PHE A 142 4.82 12.17 -0.35
CA PHE A 142 5.20 11.02 0.43
C PHE A 142 6.72 10.92 0.56
#